data_780e0ff7e85fe62d3e4a62d820518fa5
#
_entry.id   780e0ff7e85fe62d3e4a62d820518fa5
#
_cell.length_a   1.000
_cell.length_b   1.000
_cell.length_c   1.000
_cell.angle_alpha   90.00
_cell.angle_beta   90.00
_cell.angle_gamma   90.00
#
_symmetry.space_group_name_H-M   'P 1'
#
loop_
_entity.id
_entity.type
_entity.pdbx_description
1 polymer ?
#
loop_
_entity_poly.entity_id
_entity_poly.type
_entity_poly.pdbx_seq_one_letter_code
_entity_poly.pdbx_strand_id
1 'polypeptide(L)'
;DIEEFHAEMQKQKERARNAAAVETGDWIVLKEGTTTFVGYDYTEYEVSILRYRQVKQKSQTLYQLVLDYTPFYAESGGQVGDTGVIVSEFETLEIIDTKKENNLPVHIAKKLPEQLDAPMMACVDTDKRAACAANHSATHLLDEALREVLGEHVEQKGSLVTPDSLRFDFSHFQK
;
A
#
# COMPACT_ATOMS: atom_id res chain seq x y z
N ASP A 1 -9.70 13.40 -36.40
CA ASP A 1 -9.59 14.79 -36.00
C ASP A 1 -9.00 14.90 -34.58
N ILE A 2 -8.18 15.94 -34.33
CA ILE A 2 -7.53 16.15 -33.02
C ILE A 2 -8.58 16.41 -31.93
N GLU A 3 -9.63 17.13 -32.23
CA GLU A 3 -10.72 17.40 -31.29
C GLU A 3 -11.48 16.10 -30.90
N GLU A 4 -11.70 15.22 -31.85
CA GLU A 4 -12.35 13.94 -31.64
C GLU A 4 -11.48 13.01 -30.79
N PHE A 5 -10.15 13.02 -31.02
CA PHE A 5 -9.19 12.28 -30.19
C PHE A 5 -9.20 12.79 -28.74
N HIS A 6 -9.21 14.11 -28.53
CA HIS A 6 -9.29 14.67 -27.18
C HIS A 6 -10.62 14.34 -26.49
N ALA A 7 -11.73 14.36 -27.22
CA ALA A 7 -13.04 13.99 -26.69
C ALA A 7 -13.09 12.51 -26.28
N GLU A 8 -12.54 11.58 -27.08
CA GLU A 8 -12.50 10.16 -26.72
C GLU A 8 -11.51 9.87 -25.57
N MET A 9 -10.36 10.56 -25.52
CA MET A 9 -9.46 10.48 -24.37
C MET A 9 -10.12 10.98 -23.09
N GLN A 10 -10.91 12.05 -23.14
CA GLN A 10 -11.65 12.56 -21.99
C GLN A 10 -12.68 11.53 -21.50
N LYS A 11 -13.46 10.96 -22.43
CA LYS A 11 -14.43 9.89 -22.11
C LYS A 11 -13.75 8.66 -21.50
N GLN A 12 -12.57 8.28 -22.00
CA GLN A 12 -11.80 7.15 -21.43
C GLN A 12 -11.31 7.48 -20.02
N LYS A 13 -10.80 8.70 -19.78
CA LYS A 13 -10.41 9.16 -18.44
C LYS A 13 -11.59 9.17 -17.47
N GLU A 14 -12.76 9.62 -17.92
CA GLU A 14 -13.99 9.60 -17.10
C GLU A 14 -14.47 8.18 -16.81
N ARG A 15 -14.42 7.28 -17.79
CA ARG A 15 -14.74 5.85 -17.59
C ARG A 15 -13.76 5.20 -16.61
N ALA A 16 -12.47 5.49 -16.72
CA ALA A 16 -11.44 4.98 -15.81
C ALA A 16 -11.63 5.52 -14.38
N ARG A 17 -11.95 6.82 -14.22
CA ARG A 17 -12.28 7.42 -12.92
C ARG A 17 -13.54 6.80 -12.30
N ASN A 18 -14.61 6.63 -13.09
CA ASN A 18 -15.86 6.04 -12.61
C ASN A 18 -15.72 4.55 -12.30
N ALA A 19 -14.89 3.81 -13.06
CA ALA A 19 -14.57 2.41 -12.77
C ALA A 19 -13.70 2.24 -11.52
N ALA A 20 -12.92 3.28 -11.17
CA ALA A 20 -12.10 3.35 -9.97
C ALA A 20 -12.80 4.11 -8.82
N ALA A 21 -14.07 4.51 -8.98
CA ALA A 21 -14.81 5.23 -7.96
C ALA A 21 -14.93 4.35 -6.69
N VAL A 22 -14.17 4.76 -5.68
CA VAL A 22 -14.21 4.21 -4.34
C VAL A 22 -15.10 5.13 -3.51
N GLU A 23 -16.26 4.66 -3.09
CA GLU A 23 -17.06 5.40 -2.11
C GLU A 23 -16.45 5.21 -0.73
N THR A 24 -15.84 6.26 -0.20
CA THR A 24 -15.30 6.27 1.16
C THR A 24 -16.29 6.90 2.12
N GLY A 25 -16.62 6.19 3.18
CA GLY A 25 -17.36 6.75 4.31
C GLY A 25 -16.51 7.73 5.14
N ASP A 26 -17.14 8.42 6.06
CA ASP A 26 -16.45 9.28 7.02
C ASP A 26 -15.66 8.45 8.06
N TRP A 27 -14.58 9.04 8.59
CA TRP A 27 -13.82 8.43 9.67
C TRP A 27 -14.61 8.38 10.97
N ILE A 28 -14.72 7.19 11.55
CA ILE A 28 -15.22 6.99 12.90
C ILE A 28 -14.01 6.96 13.82
N VAL A 29 -13.88 7.98 14.67
CA VAL A 29 -12.76 8.14 15.60
C VAL A 29 -13.10 7.43 16.91
N LEU A 30 -12.25 6.49 17.33
CA LEU A 30 -12.34 5.76 18.59
C LEU A 30 -11.48 6.42 19.67
N LYS A 31 -10.25 6.79 19.27
CA LYS A 31 -9.27 7.46 20.13
C LYS A 31 -8.57 8.55 19.34
N GLU A 32 -8.28 9.66 19.97
CA GLU A 32 -7.39 10.68 19.41
C GLU A 32 -5.94 10.20 19.49
N GLY A 33 -5.15 10.49 18.46
CA GLY A 33 -3.75 10.11 18.43
C GLY A 33 -3.15 10.21 17.05
N THR A 34 -1.85 9.92 16.98
CA THR A 34 -1.05 9.86 15.76
C THR A 34 -0.46 8.47 15.59
N THR A 35 -0.27 8.06 14.35
CA THR A 35 0.35 6.78 14.03
C THR A 35 1.87 6.88 14.07
N THR A 36 2.51 5.94 14.73
CA THR A 36 3.98 5.78 14.72
C THR A 36 4.33 4.49 13.98
N PHE A 37 5.17 4.61 12.95
CA PHE A 37 5.70 3.44 12.24
C PHE A 37 6.89 2.84 12.98
N VAL A 38 6.80 1.55 13.31
CA VAL A 38 7.82 0.78 14.04
C VAL A 38 8.40 -0.39 13.23
N GLY A 39 7.99 -0.52 11.97
CA GLY A 39 8.25 -1.70 11.14
C GLY A 39 9.68 -1.85 10.61
N TYR A 40 10.60 -0.92 10.92
CA TYR A 40 12.03 -1.14 10.68
C TYR A 40 12.68 -2.02 11.75
N ASP A 41 12.16 -1.97 13.00
CA ASP A 41 12.72 -2.68 14.14
C ASP A 41 11.86 -3.89 14.54
N TYR A 42 10.55 -3.85 14.24
CA TYR A 42 9.58 -4.85 14.70
C TYR A 42 8.72 -5.36 13.55
N THR A 43 8.49 -6.66 13.52
CA THR A 43 7.51 -7.33 12.64
C THR A 43 6.21 -7.66 13.37
N GLU A 44 6.25 -7.59 14.71
CA GLU A 44 5.10 -7.75 15.59
C GLU A 44 5.08 -6.60 16.60
N TYR A 45 3.90 -6.03 16.86
CA TYR A 45 3.77 -4.92 17.81
C TYR A 45 2.37 -4.85 18.38
N GLU A 46 2.26 -4.50 19.67
CA GLU A 46 0.97 -4.24 20.31
C GLU A 46 0.38 -2.93 19.78
N VAL A 47 -0.88 -2.96 19.39
CA VAL A 47 -1.55 -1.86 18.71
C VAL A 47 -2.96 -1.61 19.21
N SER A 48 -3.42 -0.38 19.04
CA SER A 48 -4.82 0.01 19.21
C SER A 48 -5.35 0.69 17.96
N ILE A 49 -6.62 0.50 17.64
CA ILE A 49 -7.28 1.19 16.54
C ILE A 49 -7.63 2.60 16.99
N LEU A 50 -7.11 3.61 16.31
CA LEU A 50 -7.46 5.02 16.56
C LEU A 50 -8.76 5.40 15.87
N ARG A 51 -8.92 4.99 14.61
CA ARG A 51 -10.09 5.28 13.78
C ARG A 51 -10.24 4.27 12.67
N TYR A 52 -11.44 4.18 12.14
CA TYR A 52 -11.75 3.34 11.00
C TYR A 52 -12.80 3.99 10.10
N ARG A 53 -12.90 3.51 8.87
CA ARG A 53 -14.00 3.85 7.96
C ARG A 53 -14.33 2.68 7.05
N GLN A 54 -15.55 2.69 6.54
CA GLN A 54 -16.00 1.75 5.53
C GLN A 54 -15.71 2.32 4.14
N VAL A 55 -15.28 1.45 3.24
CA VAL A 55 -14.99 1.79 1.85
C VAL A 55 -15.71 0.79 0.96
N LYS A 56 -16.49 1.28 0.01
CA LYS A 56 -17.11 0.44 -1.01
C LYS A 56 -16.28 0.52 -2.29
N GLN A 57 -15.74 -0.59 -2.70
CA GLN A 57 -14.99 -0.73 -3.94
C GLN A 57 -15.66 -1.76 -4.83
N LYS A 58 -16.28 -1.29 -5.93
CA LYS A 58 -17.09 -2.12 -6.82
C LYS A 58 -18.23 -2.80 -6.03
N SER A 59 -18.22 -4.14 -5.93
CA SER A 59 -19.21 -4.94 -5.19
C SER A 59 -18.73 -5.38 -3.80
N GLN A 60 -17.53 -4.98 -3.37
CA GLN A 60 -16.96 -5.36 -2.08
C GLN A 60 -16.99 -4.21 -1.08
N THR A 61 -17.32 -4.54 0.15
CA THR A 61 -17.16 -3.66 1.30
C THR A 61 -15.84 -4.00 1.97
N LEU A 62 -14.97 -3.00 2.10
CA LEU A 62 -13.70 -3.08 2.80
C LEU A 62 -13.69 -2.07 3.96
N TYR A 63 -12.80 -2.27 4.88
CA TYR A 63 -12.58 -1.38 6.01
C TYR A 63 -11.15 -0.87 5.99
N GLN A 64 -11.01 0.39 6.30
CA GLN A 64 -9.73 1.05 6.48
C GLN A 64 -9.53 1.34 7.96
N LEU A 65 -8.40 0.92 8.50
CA LEU A 65 -8.03 1.05 9.90
C LEU A 65 -6.79 1.92 10.03
N VAL A 66 -6.78 2.79 11.00
CA VAL A 66 -5.61 3.58 11.43
C VAL A 66 -5.24 3.15 12.84
N LEU A 67 -3.99 2.75 13.02
CA LEU A 67 -3.45 2.26 14.29
C LEU A 67 -2.57 3.33 14.96
N ASP A 68 -2.41 3.26 16.27
CA ASP A 68 -1.47 4.12 17.04
C ASP A 68 -0.01 3.79 16.75
N TYR A 69 0.33 2.50 16.72
CA TYR A 69 1.60 1.98 16.23
C TYR A 69 1.35 1.04 15.07
N THR A 70 2.29 0.95 14.15
CA THR A 70 2.19 -0.02 13.06
C THR A 70 3.55 -0.58 12.65
N PRO A 71 3.68 -1.93 12.63
CA PRO A 71 4.81 -2.59 12.01
C PRO A 71 4.65 -2.75 10.48
N PHE A 72 3.44 -2.48 9.93
CA PHE A 72 3.15 -2.63 8.51
C PHE A 72 3.75 -1.48 7.70
N TYR A 73 4.59 -1.81 6.72
CA TYR A 73 5.08 -0.84 5.73
C TYR A 73 3.94 -0.42 4.79
N ALA A 74 3.65 0.86 4.74
CA ALA A 74 2.67 1.39 3.81
C ALA A 74 3.28 1.56 2.41
N GLU A 75 2.51 1.25 1.36
CA GLU A 75 2.94 1.39 -0.04
C GLU A 75 3.66 2.72 -0.28
N SER A 76 4.91 2.62 -0.70
CA SER A 76 5.76 3.79 -0.94
C SER A 76 6.97 3.41 -1.79
N GLY A 77 7.49 4.36 -2.58
CA GLY A 77 8.71 4.15 -3.36
C GLY A 77 8.63 3.02 -4.38
N GLY A 78 7.44 2.73 -4.90
CA GLY A 78 7.19 1.61 -5.82
C GLY A 78 7.05 0.24 -5.16
N GLN A 79 7.33 0.10 -3.85
CA GLN A 79 7.10 -1.13 -3.11
C GLN A 79 5.65 -1.19 -2.63
N VAL A 80 5.00 -2.35 -2.83
CA VAL A 80 3.66 -2.63 -2.32
C VAL A 80 3.62 -2.60 -0.80
N GLY A 81 2.44 -2.31 -0.25
CA GLY A 81 2.21 -2.33 1.19
C GLY A 81 2.28 -3.75 1.76
N ASP A 82 2.61 -3.83 3.05
CA ASP A 82 2.61 -5.09 3.75
C ASP A 82 1.22 -5.67 3.92
N THR A 83 1.20 -6.98 4.03
CA THR A 83 0.06 -7.78 4.46
C THR A 83 0.40 -8.50 5.76
N GLY A 84 -0.62 -9.07 6.41
CA GLY A 84 -0.43 -9.84 7.62
C GLY A 84 -1.73 -9.96 8.40
N VAL A 85 -1.64 -10.00 9.72
CA VAL A 85 -2.80 -10.17 10.59
C VAL A 85 -2.73 -9.24 11.80
N ILE A 86 -3.89 -8.92 12.34
CA ILE A 86 -4.04 -8.35 13.68
C ILE A 86 -4.76 -9.38 14.52
N VAL A 87 -4.12 -9.80 15.61
CA VAL A 87 -4.59 -10.86 16.51
C VAL A 87 -5.05 -10.25 17.82
N SER A 88 -6.24 -10.60 18.27
CA SER A 88 -6.75 -10.34 19.61
C SER A 88 -7.02 -11.66 20.32
N GLU A 89 -7.44 -11.59 21.58
CA GLU A 89 -7.90 -12.77 22.34
C GLU A 89 -9.11 -13.45 21.68
N PHE A 90 -9.90 -12.70 20.92
CA PHE A 90 -11.20 -13.15 20.39
C PHE A 90 -11.10 -13.60 18.94
N GLU A 91 -10.22 -12.98 18.15
CA GLU A 91 -10.18 -13.24 16.70
C GLU A 91 -8.85 -12.85 16.04
N THR A 92 -8.70 -13.33 14.81
CA THR A 92 -7.64 -12.90 13.89
C THR A 92 -8.27 -12.12 12.73
N LEU A 93 -7.79 -10.91 12.51
CA LEU A 93 -8.18 -10.02 11.42
C LEU A 93 -7.11 -10.01 10.35
N GLU A 94 -7.46 -10.37 9.12
CA GLU A 94 -6.55 -10.29 7.96
C GLU A 94 -6.38 -8.85 7.48
N ILE A 95 -5.14 -8.39 7.37
CA ILE A 95 -4.75 -7.15 6.69
C ILE A 95 -4.27 -7.52 5.29
N ILE A 96 -5.07 -7.16 4.30
CA ILE A 96 -4.85 -7.53 2.89
C ILE A 96 -3.94 -6.56 2.13
N ASP A 97 -3.75 -5.34 2.66
CA ASP A 97 -2.89 -4.32 2.09
C ASP A 97 -2.66 -3.19 3.09
N THR A 98 -1.59 -2.42 2.92
CA THR A 98 -1.31 -1.21 3.70
C THR A 98 -0.97 -0.07 2.75
N LYS A 99 -1.86 0.91 2.70
CA LYS A 99 -1.74 2.09 1.82
C LYS A 99 -1.25 3.30 2.60
N LYS A 100 -0.77 4.29 1.86
CA LYS A 100 -0.35 5.57 2.42
C LYS A 100 -1.27 6.69 1.93
N GLU A 101 -2.03 7.30 2.84
CA GLU A 101 -2.87 8.46 2.55
C GLU A 101 -2.33 9.68 3.29
N ASN A 102 -1.84 10.70 2.58
CA ASN A 102 -1.27 11.92 3.19
C ASN A 102 -0.25 11.61 4.32
N ASN A 103 0.67 10.68 4.07
CA ASN A 103 1.66 10.16 5.03
C ASN A 103 1.08 9.32 6.19
N LEU A 104 -0.21 9.06 6.21
CA LEU A 104 -0.85 8.21 7.19
C LEU A 104 -0.89 6.77 6.68
N PRO A 105 -0.35 5.78 7.41
CA PRO A 105 -0.55 4.37 7.12
C PRO A 105 -2.01 3.97 7.36
N VAL A 106 -2.63 3.38 6.34
CA VAL A 106 -4.02 2.93 6.35
C VAL A 106 -4.05 1.44 6.01
N HIS A 107 -4.55 0.63 6.94
CA HIS A 107 -4.59 -0.82 6.83
C HIS A 107 -5.94 -1.25 6.26
N ILE A 108 -5.93 -2.11 5.25
CA ILE A 108 -7.14 -2.58 4.54
C ILE A 108 -7.52 -3.95 5.06
N ALA A 109 -8.76 -4.09 5.52
CA ALA A 109 -9.33 -5.33 6.00
C ALA A 109 -10.69 -5.62 5.35
N LYS A 110 -11.09 -6.91 5.29
CA LYS A 110 -12.39 -7.33 4.75
C LYS A 110 -13.52 -7.22 5.76
N LYS A 111 -13.18 -7.16 7.05
CA LYS A 111 -14.12 -7.02 8.16
C LYS A 111 -13.55 -6.12 9.25
N LEU A 112 -14.39 -5.66 10.16
CA LEU A 112 -13.94 -5.03 11.40
C LEU A 112 -13.78 -6.09 12.51
N PRO A 113 -12.91 -5.84 13.51
CA PRO A 113 -12.89 -6.64 14.73
C PRO A 113 -14.22 -6.54 15.48
N GLU A 114 -14.62 -7.62 16.14
CA GLU A 114 -15.81 -7.61 17.00
C GLU A 114 -15.65 -6.67 18.21
N GLN A 115 -14.43 -6.56 18.74
CA GLN A 115 -14.07 -5.66 19.83
C GLN A 115 -12.98 -4.69 19.38
N LEU A 116 -13.38 -3.45 19.10
CA LEU A 116 -12.51 -2.41 18.55
C LEU A 116 -11.53 -1.81 19.58
N ASP A 117 -11.80 -1.96 20.86
CA ASP A 117 -11.04 -1.44 22.00
C ASP A 117 -10.17 -2.50 22.70
N ALA A 118 -10.25 -3.77 22.25
CA ALA A 118 -9.43 -4.84 22.79
C ALA A 118 -7.93 -4.63 22.49
N PRO A 119 -7.02 -5.09 23.37
CA PRO A 119 -5.61 -5.19 23.06
C PRO A 119 -5.38 -6.11 21.84
N MET A 120 -4.58 -5.66 20.89
CA MET A 120 -4.31 -6.39 19.66
C MET A 120 -2.82 -6.44 19.37
N MET A 121 -2.38 -7.53 18.74
CA MET A 121 -1.03 -7.70 18.22
C MET A 121 -1.07 -7.65 16.69
N ALA A 122 -0.40 -6.68 16.11
CA ALA A 122 -0.19 -6.58 14.67
C ALA A 122 1.02 -7.43 14.27
N CYS A 123 0.85 -8.36 13.35
CA CYS A 123 1.88 -9.30 12.89
C CYS A 123 2.01 -9.21 11.37
N VAL A 124 3.17 -8.82 10.90
CA VAL A 124 3.49 -8.69 9.46
C VAL A 124 3.75 -10.08 8.86
N ASP A 125 3.32 -10.30 7.62
CA ASP A 125 3.75 -11.44 6.80
C ASP A 125 5.25 -11.28 6.46
N THR A 126 6.10 -11.89 7.28
CA THR A 126 7.56 -11.74 7.22
C THR A 126 8.16 -12.31 5.94
N ASP A 127 7.57 -13.35 5.38
CA ASP A 127 8.06 -13.99 4.15
C ASP A 127 7.83 -13.06 2.96
N LYS A 128 6.65 -12.47 2.84
CA LYS A 128 6.36 -11.47 1.81
C LYS A 128 7.22 -10.20 1.98
N ARG A 129 7.38 -9.73 3.21
CA ARG A 129 8.25 -8.58 3.53
C ARG A 129 9.69 -8.84 3.09
N ALA A 130 10.25 -10.01 3.40
CA ALA A 130 11.61 -10.39 3.03
C ALA A 130 11.77 -10.48 1.51
N ALA A 131 10.80 -11.08 0.80
CA ALA A 131 10.79 -11.13 -0.65
C ALA A 131 10.72 -9.74 -1.29
N CYS A 132 9.86 -8.85 -0.80
CA CYS A 132 9.82 -7.44 -1.23
C CYS A 132 11.15 -6.73 -1.00
N ALA A 133 11.77 -6.90 0.17
CA ALA A 133 13.06 -6.28 0.50
C ALA A 133 14.19 -6.76 -0.44
N ALA A 134 14.22 -8.04 -0.77
CA ALA A 134 15.16 -8.61 -1.75
C ALA A 134 14.96 -8.00 -3.15
N ASN A 135 13.71 -7.93 -3.63
CA ASN A 135 13.37 -7.35 -4.93
C ASN A 135 13.62 -5.83 -4.95
N HIS A 136 13.42 -5.13 -3.84
CA HIS A 136 13.75 -3.71 -3.71
C HIS A 136 15.26 -3.47 -3.85
N SER A 137 16.06 -4.26 -3.16
CA SER A 137 17.53 -4.22 -3.31
C SER A 137 17.97 -4.56 -4.71
N ALA A 138 17.37 -5.58 -5.34
CA ALA A 138 17.64 -5.96 -6.73
C ALA A 138 17.28 -4.82 -7.70
N THR A 139 16.25 -4.02 -7.42
CA THR A 139 15.88 -2.85 -8.24
C THR A 139 16.99 -1.80 -8.22
N HIS A 140 17.59 -1.52 -7.07
CA HIS A 140 18.73 -0.58 -6.99
C HIS A 140 19.97 -1.10 -7.73
N LEU A 141 20.28 -2.39 -7.60
CA LEU A 141 21.38 -3.01 -8.35
C LEU A 141 21.15 -2.98 -9.86
N LEU A 142 19.91 -3.19 -10.29
CA LEU A 142 19.53 -3.09 -11.70
C LEU A 142 19.67 -1.66 -12.24
N ASP A 143 19.25 -0.65 -11.48
CA ASP A 143 19.42 0.76 -11.86
C ASP A 143 20.89 1.10 -12.08
N GLU A 144 21.76 0.73 -11.16
CA GLU A 144 23.19 0.98 -11.26
C GLU A 144 23.82 0.22 -12.46
N ALA A 145 23.48 -1.06 -12.62
CA ALA A 145 23.96 -1.85 -13.75
C ALA A 145 23.52 -1.28 -15.12
N LEU A 146 22.29 -0.78 -15.21
CA LEU A 146 21.80 -0.12 -16.41
C LEU A 146 22.56 1.17 -16.72
N ARG A 147 22.90 1.95 -15.68
CA ARG A 147 23.73 3.15 -15.84
C ARG A 147 25.14 2.85 -16.29
N GLU A 148 25.76 1.82 -15.71
CA GLU A 148 27.10 1.38 -16.13
C GLU A 148 27.15 0.89 -17.58
N VAL A 149 26.14 0.12 -18.01
CA VAL A 149 26.13 -0.52 -19.33
C VAL A 149 25.61 0.42 -20.42
N LEU A 150 24.54 1.17 -20.15
CA LEU A 150 23.84 2.00 -21.14
C LEU A 150 24.25 3.47 -21.08
N GLY A 151 24.78 3.92 -19.97
CA GLY A 151 25.25 5.29 -19.74
C GLY A 151 24.44 6.07 -18.71
N GLU A 152 25.01 7.17 -18.21
CA GLU A 152 24.45 8.01 -17.13
C GLU A 152 23.11 8.70 -17.49
N HIS A 153 22.70 8.68 -18.77
CA HIS A 153 21.39 9.22 -19.19
C HIS A 153 20.22 8.33 -18.78
N VAL A 154 20.47 7.13 -18.28
CA VAL A 154 19.44 6.26 -17.73
C VAL A 154 18.87 6.90 -16.47
N GLU A 155 17.58 7.17 -16.52
CA GLU A 155 16.83 7.74 -15.39
C GLU A 155 15.59 6.87 -15.09
N GLN A 156 15.39 6.57 -13.84
CA GLN A 156 14.18 5.88 -13.40
C GLN A 156 12.94 6.72 -13.71
N LYS A 157 11.96 6.13 -14.37
CA LYS A 157 10.64 6.74 -14.67
C LYS A 157 9.52 6.13 -13.84
N GLY A 158 9.71 4.91 -13.34
CA GLY A 158 8.79 4.22 -12.47
C GLY A 158 9.39 2.93 -11.94
N SER A 159 8.80 2.41 -10.88
CA SER A 159 9.12 1.08 -10.36
C SER A 159 7.91 0.44 -9.72
N LEU A 160 7.89 -0.88 -9.71
CA LEU A 160 6.94 -1.69 -8.94
C LEU A 160 7.72 -2.85 -8.32
N VAL A 161 7.64 -2.96 -7.00
CA VAL A 161 8.31 -4.01 -6.23
C VAL A 161 7.24 -4.80 -5.48
N THR A 162 7.13 -6.09 -5.80
CA THR A 162 6.22 -7.05 -5.16
C THR A 162 7.03 -8.22 -4.59
N PRO A 163 6.41 -9.12 -3.80
CA PRO A 163 7.10 -10.34 -3.36
C PRO A 163 7.59 -11.22 -4.53
N ASP A 164 6.85 -11.23 -5.63
CA ASP A 164 7.08 -12.16 -6.75
C ASP A 164 7.93 -11.55 -7.87
N SER A 165 8.00 -10.23 -7.97
CA SER A 165 8.63 -9.56 -9.11
C SER A 165 8.99 -8.12 -8.82
N LEU A 166 9.92 -7.60 -9.63
CA LEU A 166 10.18 -6.18 -9.76
C LEU A 166 9.91 -5.72 -11.20
N ARG A 167 9.46 -4.48 -11.35
CA ARG A 167 9.43 -3.76 -12.63
C ARG A 167 10.20 -2.47 -12.46
N PHE A 168 11.04 -2.17 -13.43
CA PHE A 168 11.83 -0.96 -13.48
C PHE A 168 11.63 -0.28 -14.83
N ASP A 169 11.01 0.88 -14.83
CA ASP A 169 10.76 1.68 -16.03
C ASP A 169 11.83 2.79 -16.09
N PHE A 170 12.55 2.89 -17.21
CA PHE A 170 13.64 3.84 -17.36
C PHE A 170 13.67 4.50 -18.74
N SER A 171 14.34 5.64 -18.85
CA SER A 171 14.55 6.35 -20.11
C SER A 171 15.78 5.79 -20.84
N HIS A 172 15.61 5.47 -22.14
CA HIS A 172 16.69 5.16 -23.05
C HIS A 172 16.28 5.53 -24.47
N PHE A 173 17.24 5.98 -25.30
CA PHE A 173 16.96 6.46 -26.67
C PHE A 173 17.04 5.39 -27.73
N GLN A 174 17.40 4.15 -27.38
CA GLN A 174 17.40 2.98 -28.27
C GLN A 174 16.46 1.90 -27.73
N LYS A 175 15.91 1.09 -28.65
CA LYS A 175 15.10 -0.09 -28.32
C LYS A 175 15.97 -1.33 -28.26
#